data_129978ac52d80390c5b2a91911aaeac9
#
_entry.id   129978ac52d80390c5b2a91911aaeac9
#
_cell.length_a   1.000
_cell.length_b   1.000
_cell.length_c   1.000
_cell.angle_alpha   90.00
_cell.angle_beta   90.00
_cell.angle_gamma   90.00
#
_symmetry.space_group_name_H-M   'P 1'
#
loop_
_entity.id
_entity.type
_entity.pdbx_description
1 polymer ?
#
loop_
_entity_poly.entity_id
_entity_poly.type
_entity_poly.pdbx_seq_one_letter_code
_entity_poly.pdbx_strand_id
1 'polypeptide(L)'
;PLQGAYTKKLLPLMEKLITEGTYALRALFDVFPPVICDTFHKEEQFFNMNDMQAYYYGLQHLAAKNPGEFPSGFSPSVSGPGNIPVLSFTARSGTGKTTYLEKLIPLLKKEHLRLAVLKHDAHGFQMDKPGKDSYRFTCAGADHVILTSARQTAAIFSHPGENPDLPFLLAQIRNVDLIITEGYKLENMPKIELLRKGYHETPVSNPQNRLALVTDFPYETGLPVFDLNSPADIVPFIRSYIRDYKKASLSSDAD
;
A
#
# COMPACT_ATOMS: atom_id res chain seq x y z
N PRO A 1 4.50 0.50 -25.07
CA PRO A 1 3.89 -0.32 -24.03
C PRO A 1 3.66 -1.70 -24.60
N LEU A 2 4.28 -2.72 -23.98
CA LEU A 2 4.14 -4.11 -24.37
C LEU A 2 2.87 -4.67 -23.74
N GLN A 3 1.82 -4.76 -24.54
CA GLN A 3 0.56 -5.40 -24.16
C GLN A 3 0.55 -6.82 -24.71
N GLY A 4 0.44 -7.83 -23.85
CA GLY A 4 0.42 -9.21 -24.29
C GLY A 4 -0.13 -10.17 -23.24
N ALA A 5 -0.85 -11.19 -23.69
CA ALA A 5 -1.20 -12.34 -22.87
C ALA A 5 -0.03 -13.33 -22.88
N TYR A 6 0.51 -13.66 -21.74
CA TYR A 6 1.62 -14.59 -21.58
C TYR A 6 1.09 -15.97 -21.19
N THR A 7 1.61 -17.03 -21.80
CA THR A 7 1.27 -18.39 -21.41
C THR A 7 2.22 -18.94 -20.35
N LYS A 8 1.75 -19.86 -19.50
CA LYS A 8 2.60 -20.56 -18.50
C LYS A 8 3.85 -21.24 -19.11
N LYS A 9 3.86 -21.48 -20.43
CA LYS A 9 5.03 -22.02 -21.14
C LYS A 9 6.23 -21.09 -21.20
N LEU A 10 6.04 -19.77 -20.93
CA LEU A 10 7.13 -18.79 -20.92
C LEU A 10 7.83 -18.68 -19.55
N LEU A 11 7.24 -19.20 -18.49
CA LEU A 11 7.81 -19.14 -17.14
C LEU A 11 9.27 -19.67 -17.04
N PRO A 12 9.61 -20.85 -17.59
CA PRO A 12 10.99 -21.36 -17.51
C PRO A 12 12.02 -20.48 -18.24
N LEU A 13 11.59 -19.83 -19.34
CA LEU A 13 12.46 -18.92 -20.08
C LEU A 13 12.62 -17.59 -19.33
N MET A 14 11.57 -17.08 -18.71
CA MET A 14 11.63 -15.88 -17.87
C MET A 14 12.57 -16.10 -16.67
N GLU A 15 12.48 -17.25 -16.00
CA GLU A 15 13.36 -17.61 -14.90
C GLU A 15 14.82 -17.69 -15.35
N LYS A 16 15.08 -18.28 -16.54
CA LYS A 16 16.41 -18.33 -17.13
C LYS A 16 16.98 -16.94 -17.40
N LEU A 17 16.19 -16.06 -18.06
CA LEU A 17 16.62 -14.68 -18.38
C LEU A 17 16.90 -13.86 -17.14
N ILE A 18 16.09 -14.01 -16.09
CA ILE A 18 16.30 -13.37 -14.79
C ILE A 18 17.61 -13.86 -14.15
N THR A 19 17.87 -15.16 -14.20
CA THR A 19 19.11 -15.78 -13.66
C THR A 19 20.34 -15.29 -14.41
N GLU A 20 20.22 -15.03 -15.71
CA GLU A 20 21.28 -14.49 -16.57
C GLU A 20 21.42 -12.94 -16.47
N GLY A 21 20.64 -12.28 -15.60
CA GLY A 21 20.71 -10.83 -15.40
C GLY A 21 20.04 -10.01 -16.47
N THR A 22 19.23 -10.63 -17.32
CA THR A 22 18.50 -9.95 -18.40
C THR A 22 17.07 -9.65 -17.96
N TYR A 23 16.81 -8.41 -17.53
CA TYR A 23 15.50 -7.97 -17.01
C TYR A 23 14.59 -7.32 -18.07
N ALA A 24 15.02 -7.25 -19.33
CA ALA A 24 14.24 -6.64 -20.38
C ALA A 24 13.25 -7.65 -20.99
N LEU A 25 11.97 -7.44 -20.79
CA LEU A 25 10.87 -8.20 -21.45
C LEU A 25 11.04 -8.30 -22.98
N ARG A 26 11.77 -7.34 -23.59
CA ARG A 26 12.05 -7.34 -25.03
C ARG A 26 12.86 -8.55 -25.48
N ALA A 27 13.72 -9.10 -24.63
CA ALA A 27 14.50 -10.30 -24.91
C ALA A 27 13.61 -11.56 -25.07
N LEU A 28 12.39 -11.56 -24.55
CA LEU A 28 11.41 -12.64 -24.81
C LEU A 28 10.92 -12.67 -26.25
N PHE A 29 10.88 -11.53 -26.94
CA PHE A 29 10.39 -11.46 -28.34
C PHE A 29 11.39 -11.97 -29.37
N ASP A 30 12.66 -12.02 -29.02
CA ASP A 30 13.71 -12.60 -29.87
C ASP A 30 13.58 -14.13 -29.95
N VAL A 31 12.99 -14.73 -28.90
CA VAL A 31 12.78 -16.19 -28.82
C VAL A 31 11.35 -16.61 -29.17
N PHE A 32 10.37 -15.76 -28.84
CA PHE A 32 8.95 -15.97 -29.14
C PHE A 32 8.38 -14.72 -29.80
N PRO A 33 8.32 -14.66 -31.14
CA PRO A 33 7.73 -13.54 -31.84
C PRO A 33 6.27 -13.36 -31.42
N PRO A 34 5.82 -12.12 -31.15
CA PRO A 34 4.46 -11.86 -30.75
C PRO A 34 3.48 -12.21 -31.89
N VAL A 35 2.41 -12.90 -31.54
CA VAL A 35 1.27 -13.08 -32.46
C VAL A 35 0.35 -11.88 -32.28
N ILE A 36 0.22 -11.07 -33.31
CA ILE A 36 -0.73 -9.96 -33.35
C ILE A 36 -2.10 -10.54 -33.67
N CYS A 37 -3.04 -10.45 -32.71
CA CYS A 37 -4.42 -10.83 -32.93
C CYS A 37 -5.25 -9.59 -33.31
N ASP A 38 -5.63 -9.45 -34.55
CA ASP A 38 -6.41 -8.32 -35.09
C ASP A 38 -7.94 -8.45 -34.87
N THR A 39 -8.40 -9.39 -34.04
CA THR A 39 -9.82 -9.77 -33.97
C THR A 39 -10.59 -9.20 -32.79
N PHE A 40 -10.12 -8.15 -32.14
CA PHE A 40 -10.83 -7.56 -30.98
C PHE A 40 -11.68 -6.36 -31.37
N HIS A 41 -12.97 -6.61 -31.66
CA HIS A 41 -13.96 -5.57 -31.99
C HIS A 41 -14.72 -4.97 -30.80
N LYS A 42 -14.35 -5.25 -29.57
CA LYS A 42 -14.99 -4.69 -28.37
C LYS A 42 -13.94 -4.17 -27.40
N GLU A 43 -13.72 -2.87 -27.44
CA GLU A 43 -12.82 -2.16 -26.53
C GLU A 43 -13.17 -2.34 -25.02
N GLU A 44 -14.42 -2.69 -24.72
CA GLU A 44 -14.91 -2.86 -23.34
C GLU A 44 -14.49 -4.19 -22.68
N GLN A 45 -13.90 -5.14 -23.40
CA GLN A 45 -13.61 -6.48 -22.87
C GLN A 45 -12.14 -6.73 -22.52
N PHE A 46 -11.24 -5.82 -22.88
CA PHE A 46 -9.81 -5.98 -22.65
C PHE A 46 -9.27 -4.84 -21.81
N PHE A 47 -9.28 -5.05 -20.51
CA PHE A 47 -8.49 -4.22 -19.61
C PHE A 47 -7.05 -4.74 -19.64
N ASN A 48 -6.14 -3.88 -20.09
CA ASN A 48 -4.73 -4.16 -20.00
C ASN A 48 -4.34 -4.14 -18.51
N MET A 49 -4.23 -5.31 -17.91
CA MET A 49 -3.86 -5.45 -16.49
C MET A 49 -2.42 -4.99 -16.22
N ASN A 50 -1.63 -4.72 -17.23
CA ASN A 50 -0.31 -4.10 -17.11
C ASN A 50 -0.38 -2.56 -17.16
N ASP A 51 -1.53 -2.01 -17.55
CA ASP A 51 -1.86 -0.60 -17.43
C ASP A 51 -2.83 -0.45 -16.25
N MET A 52 -2.30 0.05 -15.16
CA MET A 52 -3.07 0.25 -13.95
C MET A 52 -4.24 1.25 -14.14
N GLN A 53 -4.21 2.12 -15.15
CA GLN A 53 -5.38 2.97 -15.49
C GLN A 53 -6.57 2.14 -15.99
N ALA A 54 -6.34 1.16 -16.84
CA ALA A 54 -7.38 0.26 -17.32
C ALA A 54 -7.92 -0.63 -16.19
N TYR A 55 -7.06 -1.08 -15.28
CA TYR A 55 -7.46 -1.82 -14.08
C TYR A 55 -8.38 -0.97 -13.18
N TYR A 56 -8.01 0.29 -12.89
CA TYR A 56 -8.85 1.19 -12.09
C TYR A 56 -10.11 1.64 -12.81
N TYR A 57 -10.10 1.78 -14.13
CA TYR A 57 -11.32 2.01 -14.90
C TYR A 57 -12.30 0.84 -14.75
N GLY A 58 -11.80 -0.39 -14.80
CA GLY A 58 -12.57 -1.60 -14.49
C GLY A 58 -13.12 -1.61 -13.06
N LEU A 59 -12.29 -1.24 -12.06
CA LEU A 59 -12.69 -1.10 -10.66
C LEU A 59 -13.80 -0.06 -10.47
N GLN A 60 -13.69 1.09 -11.11
CA GLN A 60 -14.69 2.17 -11.04
C GLN A 60 -16.05 1.72 -11.60
N HIS A 61 -16.05 0.99 -12.71
CA HIS A 61 -17.28 0.47 -13.31
C HIS A 61 -17.94 -0.63 -12.48
N LEU A 62 -17.15 -1.46 -11.77
CA LEU A 62 -17.65 -2.50 -10.88
C LEU A 62 -18.08 -1.93 -9.52
N ALA A 63 -17.35 -0.98 -8.97
CA ALA A 63 -17.71 -0.30 -7.71
C ALA A 63 -18.98 0.55 -7.84
N ALA A 64 -19.24 1.13 -9.02
CA ALA A 64 -20.49 1.85 -9.29
C ALA A 64 -21.73 0.93 -9.30
N LYS A 65 -21.54 -0.37 -9.56
CA LYS A 65 -22.62 -1.37 -9.53
C LYS A 65 -22.85 -1.98 -8.15
N ASN A 66 -21.80 -2.06 -7.31
CA ASN A 66 -21.87 -2.66 -5.97
C ASN A 66 -21.01 -1.85 -4.98
N PRO A 67 -21.52 -0.76 -4.40
CA PRO A 67 -20.77 0.02 -3.42
C PRO A 67 -20.51 -0.84 -2.16
N GLY A 68 -19.24 -1.17 -1.92
CA GLY A 68 -18.80 -1.99 -0.77
C GLY A 68 -18.21 -3.34 -1.11
N GLU A 69 -18.20 -3.78 -2.36
CA GLU A 69 -17.48 -4.96 -2.80
C GLU A 69 -16.22 -4.59 -3.58
N PHE A 70 -15.08 -5.13 -3.14
CA PHE A 70 -13.84 -5.06 -3.91
C PHE A 70 -13.89 -6.09 -5.05
N PRO A 71 -13.36 -5.76 -6.24
CA PRO A 71 -13.34 -6.71 -7.34
C PRO A 71 -12.55 -7.96 -6.98
N SER A 72 -13.05 -9.11 -7.36
CA SER A 72 -12.33 -10.38 -7.33
C SER A 72 -11.08 -10.27 -8.20
N GLY A 73 -9.89 -10.42 -7.60
CA GLY A 73 -8.60 -10.32 -8.30
C GLY A 73 -7.69 -9.19 -7.83
N PHE A 74 -8.08 -8.42 -6.80
CA PHE A 74 -7.19 -7.47 -6.16
C PHE A 74 -6.07 -8.21 -5.43
N SER A 75 -4.86 -8.20 -5.98
CA SER A 75 -3.64 -8.62 -5.30
C SER A 75 -2.82 -7.38 -4.98
N PRO A 76 -2.71 -6.97 -3.73
CA PRO A 76 -1.90 -5.82 -3.38
C PRO A 76 -0.42 -6.12 -3.60
N SER A 77 0.27 -5.20 -4.27
CA SER A 77 1.70 -5.30 -4.58
C SER A 77 2.60 -5.26 -3.34
N VAL A 78 2.06 -4.84 -2.19
CA VAL A 78 2.80 -4.74 -0.93
C VAL A 78 1.97 -5.37 0.19
N SER A 79 2.55 -6.38 0.83
CA SER A 79 1.97 -7.04 2.00
C SER A 79 2.94 -7.03 3.19
N GLY A 80 2.39 -7.04 4.39
CA GLY A 80 3.15 -7.36 5.60
C GLY A 80 3.44 -8.86 5.72
N PRO A 81 4.30 -9.27 6.66
CA PRO A 81 4.59 -10.66 6.91
C PRO A 81 3.31 -11.46 7.21
N GLY A 82 3.20 -12.67 6.66
CA GLY A 82 2.02 -13.51 6.87
C GLY A 82 0.74 -12.91 6.27
N ASN A 83 0.86 -12.25 5.13
CA ASN A 83 -0.27 -11.65 4.39
C ASN A 83 -1.08 -10.62 5.21
N ILE A 84 -0.40 -9.77 5.99
CA ILE A 84 -1.04 -8.66 6.68
C ILE A 84 -1.32 -7.54 5.68
N PRO A 85 -2.57 -7.04 5.56
CA PRO A 85 -2.90 -5.93 4.66
C PRO A 85 -2.20 -4.64 5.07
N VAL A 86 -1.70 -3.89 4.08
CA VAL A 86 -1.09 -2.57 4.24
C VAL A 86 -1.99 -1.53 3.60
N LEU A 87 -2.28 -0.44 4.31
CA LEU A 87 -3.09 0.67 3.83
C LEU A 87 -2.41 1.99 4.14
N SER A 88 -2.07 2.76 3.12
CA SER A 88 -1.39 4.03 3.27
C SER A 88 -2.35 5.19 3.38
N PHE A 89 -2.15 6.04 4.38
CA PHE A 89 -2.80 7.34 4.45
C PHE A 89 -1.83 8.42 3.95
N THR A 90 -2.20 9.09 2.87
CA THR A 90 -1.38 10.10 2.23
C THR A 90 -2.10 11.45 2.16
N ALA A 91 -1.31 12.52 2.16
CA ALA A 91 -1.78 13.89 2.00
C ALA A 91 -0.58 14.81 1.80
N ARG A 92 -0.78 16.05 1.38
CA ARG A 92 0.25 17.09 1.58
C ARG A 92 0.49 17.35 3.06
N SER A 93 1.70 17.84 3.38
CA SER A 93 2.02 18.26 4.76
C SER A 93 1.01 19.31 5.22
N GLY A 94 0.57 19.24 6.48
CA GLY A 94 -0.38 20.21 7.04
C GLY A 94 -1.87 19.96 6.75
N THR A 95 -2.24 19.00 5.90
CA THR A 95 -3.66 18.69 5.60
C THR A 95 -4.47 18.19 6.83
N GLY A 96 -3.78 17.74 7.88
CA GLY A 96 -4.44 17.19 9.09
C GLY A 96 -4.47 15.67 9.13
N LYS A 97 -3.60 15.00 8.37
CA LYS A 97 -3.52 13.53 8.31
C LYS A 97 -3.34 12.88 9.68
N THR A 98 -2.37 13.36 10.48
CA THR A 98 -2.10 12.86 11.83
C THR A 98 -3.33 13.01 12.72
N THR A 99 -3.97 14.19 12.71
CA THR A 99 -5.20 14.44 13.48
C THR A 99 -6.35 13.53 13.07
N TYR A 100 -6.46 13.22 11.77
CA TYR A 100 -7.45 12.27 11.28
C TYR A 100 -7.17 10.86 11.78
N LEU A 101 -5.92 10.41 11.70
CA LEU A 101 -5.50 9.09 12.17
C LEU A 101 -5.64 8.95 13.69
N GLU A 102 -5.35 9.99 14.46
CA GLU A 102 -5.57 10.02 15.93
C GLU A 102 -7.03 9.76 16.31
N LYS A 103 -7.99 10.22 15.47
CA LYS A 103 -9.42 9.96 15.67
C LYS A 103 -9.84 8.58 15.11
N LEU A 104 -9.27 8.16 14.00
CA LEU A 104 -9.62 6.90 13.33
C LEU A 104 -9.12 5.66 14.09
N ILE A 105 -7.90 5.70 14.61
CA ILE A 105 -7.30 4.56 15.33
C ILE A 105 -8.17 4.06 16.48
N PRO A 106 -8.70 4.90 17.38
CA PRO A 106 -9.58 4.44 18.44
C PRO A 106 -10.89 3.78 17.92
N LEU A 107 -11.41 4.25 16.77
CA LEU A 107 -12.60 3.66 16.17
C LEU A 107 -12.30 2.24 15.64
N LEU A 108 -11.18 2.06 14.95
CA LEU A 108 -10.72 0.74 14.51
C LEU A 108 -10.42 -0.19 15.69
N LYS A 109 -9.91 0.34 16.80
CA LYS A 109 -9.70 -0.42 18.05
C LYS A 109 -11.01 -0.91 18.67
N LYS A 110 -12.10 -0.14 18.58
CA LYS A 110 -13.44 -0.58 19.01
C LYS A 110 -13.95 -1.75 18.19
N GLU A 111 -13.51 -1.90 16.94
CA GLU A 111 -13.78 -3.06 16.09
C GLU A 111 -12.85 -4.25 16.38
N HIS A 112 -12.16 -4.24 17.52
CA HIS A 112 -11.21 -5.27 17.98
C HIS A 112 -10.02 -5.51 17.05
N LEU A 113 -9.71 -4.60 16.13
CA LEU A 113 -8.56 -4.70 15.24
C LEU A 113 -7.25 -4.41 15.97
N ARG A 114 -6.24 -5.23 15.72
CA ARG A 114 -4.85 -4.97 16.11
C ARG A 114 -4.19 -4.20 14.99
N LEU A 115 -3.59 -3.06 15.31
CA LEU A 115 -3.07 -2.12 14.32
C LEU A 115 -1.58 -1.90 14.54
N ALA A 116 -0.84 -1.79 13.44
CA ALA A 116 0.48 -1.17 13.42
C ALA A 116 0.41 0.14 12.65
N VAL A 117 1.21 1.11 13.05
CA VAL A 117 1.39 2.37 12.31
C VAL A 117 2.86 2.49 11.97
N LEU A 118 3.16 2.61 10.68
CA LEU A 118 4.50 2.84 10.15
C LEU A 118 4.56 4.25 9.57
N LYS A 119 5.32 5.13 10.21
CA LYS A 119 5.49 6.51 9.75
C LYS A 119 6.87 6.70 9.13
N HIS A 120 6.90 7.27 7.92
CA HIS A 120 8.12 7.73 7.29
C HIS A 120 8.31 9.22 7.53
N ASP A 121 9.46 9.60 8.10
CA ASP A 121 9.85 11.00 8.29
C ASP A 121 11.06 11.31 7.41
N ALA A 122 10.86 12.15 6.39
CA ALA A 122 11.92 12.52 5.43
C ALA A 122 12.99 13.46 6.02
N HIS A 123 12.72 14.06 7.18
CA HIS A 123 13.62 15.03 7.83
C HIS A 123 14.40 14.44 9.01
N GLY A 124 14.22 13.14 9.26
CA GLY A 124 14.78 12.45 10.41
C GLY A 124 13.95 12.70 11.69
N PHE A 125 14.13 11.85 12.67
CA PHE A 125 13.45 11.95 13.96
C PHE A 125 14.40 11.53 15.08
N GLN A 126 14.09 11.97 16.30
CA GLN A 126 14.79 11.55 17.50
C GLN A 126 13.77 10.99 18.49
N MET A 127 13.86 9.70 18.80
CA MET A 127 12.99 9.04 19.77
C MET A 127 13.63 8.93 21.15
N ASP A 128 14.95 8.77 21.19
CA ASP A 128 15.68 8.57 22.42
C ASP A 128 16.13 9.91 23.03
N LYS A 129 16.23 9.94 24.36
CA LYS A 129 16.61 11.16 25.09
C LYS A 129 18.11 11.16 25.35
N PRO A 130 18.83 12.27 25.01
CA PRO A 130 20.24 12.43 25.39
C PRO A 130 20.47 12.16 26.89
N GLY A 131 21.55 11.44 27.19
CA GLY A 131 21.93 11.10 28.55
C GLY A 131 21.32 9.82 29.12
N LYS A 132 20.37 9.17 28.46
CA LYS A 132 19.89 7.84 28.82
C LYS A 132 20.85 6.74 28.34
N ASP A 133 20.84 5.58 28.98
CA ASP A 133 21.76 4.49 28.64
C ASP A 133 21.55 4.00 27.21
N SER A 134 20.30 3.89 26.75
CA SER A 134 19.98 3.54 25.35
C SER A 134 20.60 4.51 24.35
N TYR A 135 20.49 5.82 24.60
CA TYR A 135 21.13 6.84 23.78
C TYR A 135 22.66 6.69 23.76
N ARG A 136 23.24 6.42 24.94
CA ARG A 136 24.71 6.23 25.09
C ARG A 136 25.17 4.98 24.31
N PHE A 137 24.41 3.89 24.33
CA PHE A 137 24.73 2.69 23.55
C PHE A 137 24.69 2.96 22.05
N THR A 138 23.69 3.66 21.57
CA THR A 138 23.61 4.08 20.17
C THR A 138 24.79 4.97 19.78
N CYS A 139 25.14 5.98 20.60
CA CYS A 139 26.29 6.84 20.35
C CYS A 139 27.64 6.10 20.44
N ALA A 140 27.71 5.01 21.20
CA ALA A 140 28.90 4.16 21.27
C ALA A 140 29.06 3.23 20.06
N GLY A 141 28.08 3.24 19.11
CA GLY A 141 28.14 2.48 17.87
C GLY A 141 27.39 1.16 17.88
N ALA A 142 26.45 0.95 18.80
CA ALA A 142 25.56 -0.21 18.72
C ALA A 142 24.63 -0.10 17.50
N ASP A 143 24.63 -1.12 16.63
CA ASP A 143 23.77 -1.17 15.47
C ASP A 143 22.30 -1.35 15.86
N HIS A 144 22.02 -2.11 16.91
CA HIS A 144 20.67 -2.35 17.41
C HIS A 144 20.62 -2.12 18.93
N VAL A 145 19.63 -1.35 19.38
CA VAL A 145 19.33 -1.17 20.81
C VAL A 145 17.88 -1.53 21.05
N ILE A 146 17.63 -2.52 21.90
CA ILE A 146 16.30 -2.98 22.27
C ILE A 146 16.08 -2.69 23.76
N LEU A 147 15.03 -1.92 24.03
CA LEU A 147 14.56 -1.64 25.39
C LEU A 147 13.27 -2.43 25.63
N THR A 148 13.19 -3.06 26.78
CA THR A 148 11.99 -3.82 27.15
C THR A 148 11.56 -3.51 28.57
N SER A 149 10.25 -3.53 28.78
CA SER A 149 9.60 -3.42 30.09
C SER A 149 8.36 -4.32 30.10
N ALA A 150 7.71 -4.42 31.25
CA ALA A 150 6.46 -5.17 31.37
C ALA A 150 5.31 -4.61 30.50
N ARG A 151 5.42 -3.37 30.03
CA ARG A 151 4.33 -2.68 29.28
C ARG A 151 4.64 -2.44 27.82
N GLN A 152 5.92 -2.34 27.44
CA GLN A 152 6.33 -1.99 26.09
C GLN A 152 7.73 -2.45 25.76
N THR A 153 7.97 -2.68 24.48
CA THR A 153 9.30 -2.89 23.92
C THR A 153 9.51 -1.84 22.83
N ALA A 154 10.72 -1.26 22.79
CA ALA A 154 11.18 -0.39 21.71
C ALA A 154 12.44 -0.99 21.10
N ALA A 155 12.58 -0.91 19.78
CA ALA A 155 13.76 -1.31 19.05
C ALA A 155 14.26 -0.13 18.21
N ILE A 156 15.53 0.17 18.33
CA ILE A 156 16.23 1.20 17.56
C ILE A 156 17.24 0.47 16.68
N PHE A 157 17.06 0.59 15.36
CA PHE A 157 17.99 0.08 14.35
C PHE A 157 18.73 1.27 13.76
N SER A 158 20.04 1.27 13.86
CA SER A 158 20.90 2.30 13.28
C SER A 158 21.17 1.97 11.82
N HIS A 159 20.86 2.91 10.91
CA HIS A 159 21.11 2.77 9.47
C HIS A 159 22.05 3.90 9.04
N PRO A 160 23.37 3.70 9.04
CA PRO A 160 24.31 4.74 8.63
C PRO A 160 24.23 4.96 7.11
N GLY A 161 23.61 6.06 6.72
CA GLY A 161 23.64 6.58 5.34
C GLY A 161 22.54 6.12 4.39
N GLU A 162 21.72 5.13 4.74
CA GLU A 162 20.63 4.66 3.88
C GLU A 162 19.32 4.48 4.65
N ASN A 163 18.23 4.88 4.03
CA ASN A 163 16.91 4.55 4.58
C ASN A 163 16.64 3.05 4.38
N PRO A 164 16.15 2.34 5.39
CA PRO A 164 15.73 0.96 5.22
C PRO A 164 14.59 0.87 4.21
N ASP A 165 14.61 -0.17 3.40
CA ASP A 165 13.55 -0.43 2.45
C ASP A 165 12.23 -0.79 3.16
N LEU A 166 11.13 -0.57 2.48
CA LEU A 166 9.79 -0.84 3.02
C LEU A 166 9.58 -2.31 3.37
N PRO A 167 10.00 -3.31 2.56
CA PRO A 167 9.94 -4.73 2.90
C PRO A 167 10.63 -5.07 4.23
N PHE A 168 11.82 -4.54 4.47
CA PHE A 168 12.53 -4.73 5.73
C PHE A 168 11.71 -4.20 6.93
N LEU A 169 11.16 -2.99 6.80
CA LEU A 169 10.35 -2.39 7.87
C LEU A 169 9.07 -3.17 8.13
N LEU A 170 8.38 -3.59 7.08
CA LEU A 170 7.17 -4.41 7.20
C LEU A 170 7.48 -5.75 7.87
N ALA A 171 8.63 -6.37 7.58
CA ALA A 171 9.04 -7.63 8.17
C ALA A 171 9.22 -7.58 9.71
N GLN A 172 9.36 -6.39 10.31
CA GLN A 172 9.41 -6.21 11.76
C GLN A 172 8.01 -6.24 12.42
N ILE A 173 6.94 -6.09 11.63
CA ILE A 173 5.58 -5.98 12.15
C ILE A 173 4.91 -7.36 12.16
N ARG A 174 4.38 -7.76 13.31
CA ARG A 174 3.73 -9.06 13.50
C ARG A 174 2.47 -8.96 14.37
N ASN A 175 1.59 -9.95 14.25
CA ASN A 175 0.42 -10.10 15.12
C ASN A 175 -0.54 -8.90 15.10
N VAL A 176 -0.71 -8.29 13.92
CA VAL A 176 -1.70 -7.22 13.68
C VAL A 176 -2.63 -7.60 12.55
N ASP A 177 -3.77 -6.92 12.47
CA ASP A 177 -4.79 -7.17 11.47
C ASP A 177 -4.71 -6.19 10.30
N LEU A 178 -4.05 -5.06 10.50
CA LEU A 178 -3.81 -4.01 9.50
C LEU A 178 -2.54 -3.24 9.84
N ILE A 179 -1.75 -2.95 8.81
CA ILE A 179 -0.64 -1.98 8.87
C ILE A 179 -1.12 -0.69 8.21
N ILE A 180 -1.13 0.40 8.96
CA ILE A 180 -1.37 1.75 8.46
C ILE A 180 0.00 2.39 8.21
N THR A 181 0.23 2.90 6.99
CA THR A 181 1.43 3.69 6.73
C THR A 181 1.08 5.17 6.61
N GLU A 182 1.94 6.03 7.17
CA GLU A 182 1.89 7.47 7.03
C GLU A 182 3.13 7.98 6.28
N GLY A 183 2.93 8.71 5.20
CA GLY A 183 4.01 9.12 4.31
C GLY A 183 4.02 8.27 3.03
N TYR A 184 5.15 7.70 2.67
CA TYR A 184 5.30 6.75 1.54
C TYR A 184 4.51 7.12 0.27
N LYS A 185 4.55 8.41 -0.11
CA LYS A 185 3.71 8.97 -1.21
C LYS A 185 3.99 8.32 -2.54
N LEU A 186 5.26 7.96 -2.78
CA LEU A 186 5.75 7.41 -4.05
C LEU A 186 5.64 5.89 -4.12
N GLU A 187 5.54 5.21 -2.97
CA GLU A 187 5.48 3.75 -2.92
C GLU A 187 4.20 3.20 -3.56
N ASN A 188 4.35 2.09 -4.26
CA ASN A 188 3.25 1.43 -4.94
C ASN A 188 2.45 0.56 -3.95
N MET A 189 1.56 1.19 -3.18
CA MET A 189 0.68 0.52 -2.21
C MET A 189 -0.71 1.16 -2.19
N PRO A 190 -1.74 0.43 -1.71
CA PRO A 190 -3.10 0.96 -1.58
C PRO A 190 -3.15 2.21 -0.71
N LYS A 191 -3.82 3.27 -1.19
CA LYS A 191 -3.82 4.59 -0.54
C LYS A 191 -5.22 5.13 -0.31
N ILE A 192 -5.39 5.74 0.85
CA ILE A 192 -6.46 6.69 1.14
C ILE A 192 -5.82 8.07 1.16
N GLU A 193 -6.30 8.99 0.33
CA GLU A 193 -5.74 10.33 0.26
C GLU A 193 -6.67 11.37 0.87
N LEU A 194 -6.11 12.22 1.74
CA LEU A 194 -6.83 13.30 2.39
C LEU A 194 -6.65 14.59 1.64
N LEU A 195 -7.77 15.27 1.40
CA LEU A 195 -7.86 16.60 0.81
C LEU A 195 -8.54 17.55 1.79
N ARG A 196 -8.22 18.84 1.73
CA ARG A 196 -8.80 19.87 2.58
C ARG A 196 -9.09 21.13 1.79
N LYS A 197 -10.34 21.61 1.91
CA LYS A 197 -10.81 22.85 1.29
C LYS A 197 -9.93 24.05 1.67
N GLY A 198 -9.62 24.89 0.69
CA GLY A 198 -8.82 26.11 0.88
C GLY A 198 -7.35 25.85 1.20
N TYR A 199 -6.91 24.58 1.32
CA TYR A 199 -5.54 24.24 1.62
C TYR A 199 -4.92 23.31 0.57
N HIS A 200 -5.56 22.20 0.29
CA HIS A 200 -5.10 21.23 -0.70
C HIS A 200 -6.29 20.44 -1.25
N GLU A 201 -6.69 20.80 -2.44
CA GLU A 201 -7.93 20.29 -3.05
C GLU A 201 -7.67 19.30 -4.20
N THR A 202 -6.40 19.10 -4.58
CA THR A 202 -6.02 18.20 -5.68
C THR A 202 -5.20 17.03 -5.16
N PRO A 203 -5.55 15.78 -5.48
CA PRO A 203 -4.76 14.62 -5.10
C PRO A 203 -3.35 14.64 -5.66
N VAL A 204 -2.38 14.14 -4.87
CA VAL A 204 -0.95 14.06 -5.25
C VAL A 204 -0.43 12.64 -5.38
N SER A 205 -1.17 11.65 -4.83
CA SER A 205 -0.77 10.26 -4.98
C SER A 205 -1.08 9.75 -6.39
N ASN A 206 -0.35 8.71 -6.80
CA ASN A 206 -0.65 8.02 -8.05
C ASN A 206 -2.11 7.56 -8.04
N PRO A 207 -2.95 7.97 -9.03
CA PRO A 207 -4.35 7.57 -9.12
C PRO A 207 -4.55 6.04 -9.03
N GLN A 208 -3.60 5.29 -9.56
CA GLN A 208 -3.61 3.83 -9.60
C GLN A 208 -3.60 3.17 -8.22
N ASN A 209 -3.05 3.84 -7.23
CA ASN A 209 -2.93 3.33 -5.87
C ASN A 209 -4.04 3.83 -4.95
N ARG A 210 -4.87 4.75 -5.44
CA ARG A 210 -5.87 5.44 -4.63
C ARG A 210 -7.16 4.63 -4.56
N LEU A 211 -7.49 4.14 -3.36
CA LEU A 211 -8.72 3.39 -3.11
C LEU A 211 -9.90 4.28 -2.70
N ALA A 212 -9.60 5.40 -2.04
CA ALA A 212 -10.61 6.33 -1.55
C ALA A 212 -10.02 7.72 -1.35
N LEU A 213 -10.92 8.71 -1.27
CA LEU A 213 -10.60 10.07 -0.84
C LEU A 213 -11.28 10.37 0.49
N VAL A 214 -10.65 11.23 1.28
CA VAL A 214 -11.23 11.81 2.50
C VAL A 214 -11.15 13.33 2.36
N THR A 215 -12.28 14.02 2.41
CA THR A 215 -12.33 15.48 2.13
C THR A 215 -13.43 16.16 2.91
N ASP A 216 -13.30 17.47 3.16
CA ASP A 216 -14.31 18.34 3.77
C ASP A 216 -15.07 19.20 2.74
N PHE A 217 -15.00 18.81 1.46
CA PHE A 217 -15.72 19.46 0.36
C PHE A 217 -16.19 18.42 -0.68
N PRO A 218 -17.22 18.71 -1.47
CA PRO A 218 -17.65 17.83 -2.55
C PRO A 218 -16.52 17.61 -3.57
N TYR A 219 -16.25 16.35 -3.89
CA TYR A 219 -15.24 15.97 -4.88
C TYR A 219 -15.81 14.93 -5.85
N GLU A 220 -15.85 15.29 -7.13
CA GLU A 220 -16.32 14.38 -8.18
C GLU A 220 -15.23 13.40 -8.58
N THR A 221 -15.48 12.13 -8.33
CA THR A 221 -14.59 11.02 -8.65
C THR A 221 -15.38 9.72 -8.72
N GLY A 222 -14.84 8.73 -9.41
CA GLY A 222 -15.39 7.36 -9.36
C GLY A 222 -15.01 6.57 -8.11
N LEU A 223 -14.20 7.14 -7.19
CA LEU A 223 -13.78 6.50 -5.96
C LEU A 223 -14.73 6.80 -4.81
N PRO A 224 -14.79 5.95 -3.78
CA PRO A 224 -15.43 6.29 -2.51
C PRO A 224 -14.85 7.58 -1.92
N VAL A 225 -15.74 8.46 -1.44
CA VAL A 225 -15.37 9.73 -0.78
C VAL A 225 -15.98 9.75 0.61
N PHE A 226 -15.15 10.05 1.62
CA PHE A 226 -15.53 10.10 3.02
C PHE A 226 -15.30 11.50 3.59
N ASP A 227 -16.08 11.86 4.62
CA ASP A 227 -15.95 13.17 5.28
C ASP A 227 -14.67 13.21 6.15
N LEU A 228 -13.85 14.23 5.94
CA LEU A 228 -12.65 14.51 6.74
C LEU A 228 -12.99 14.75 8.23
N ASN A 229 -14.20 15.24 8.51
CA ASN A 229 -14.65 15.54 9.86
C ASN A 229 -15.34 14.35 10.55
N SER A 230 -15.68 13.29 9.80
CA SER A 230 -16.32 12.06 10.30
C SER A 230 -15.48 10.81 10.03
N PRO A 231 -14.38 10.57 10.77
CA PRO A 231 -13.55 9.38 10.59
C PRO A 231 -14.28 8.05 10.83
N ALA A 232 -15.47 8.08 11.43
CA ALA A 232 -16.30 6.88 11.62
C ALA A 232 -16.81 6.30 10.29
N ASP A 233 -17.06 7.15 9.29
CA ASP A 233 -17.69 6.75 8.04
C ASP A 233 -16.81 5.83 7.19
N ILE A 234 -15.48 5.91 7.34
CA ILE A 234 -14.54 5.07 6.61
C ILE A 234 -14.31 3.69 7.26
N VAL A 235 -14.74 3.48 8.50
CA VAL A 235 -14.48 2.23 9.24
C VAL A 235 -15.05 1.00 8.52
N PRO A 236 -16.30 1.00 8.02
CA PRO A 236 -16.84 -0.13 7.26
C PRO A 236 -16.04 -0.44 5.99
N PHE A 237 -15.54 0.59 5.30
CA PHE A 237 -14.70 0.45 4.12
C PHE A 237 -13.38 -0.26 4.46
N ILE A 238 -12.68 0.17 5.52
CA ILE A 238 -11.43 -0.44 5.97
C ILE A 238 -11.66 -1.90 6.39
N ARG A 239 -12.76 -2.23 7.06
CA ARG A 239 -13.13 -3.61 7.41
C ARG A 239 -13.35 -4.48 6.18
N SER A 240 -14.04 -3.95 5.17
CA SER A 240 -14.21 -4.63 3.89
C SER A 240 -12.87 -4.90 3.23
N TYR A 241 -12.00 -3.89 3.17
CA TYR A 241 -10.64 -4.01 2.64
C TYR A 241 -9.85 -5.15 3.32
N ILE A 242 -9.83 -5.21 4.66
CA ILE A 242 -9.15 -6.27 5.41
C ILE A 242 -9.72 -7.64 5.08
N ARG A 243 -11.05 -7.78 5.06
CA ARG A 243 -11.75 -9.03 4.77
C ARG A 243 -11.42 -9.56 3.37
N ASP A 244 -11.49 -8.67 2.39
CA ASP A 244 -11.33 -9.04 0.99
C ASP A 244 -9.86 -9.34 0.66
N TYR A 245 -8.94 -8.63 1.31
CA TYR A 245 -7.52 -8.94 1.29
C TYR A 245 -7.23 -10.36 1.80
N LYS A 246 -7.77 -10.71 2.98
CA LYS A 246 -7.58 -12.05 3.57
C LYS A 246 -8.17 -13.17 2.71
N LYS A 247 -9.30 -12.93 2.03
CA LYS A 247 -9.88 -13.91 1.09
C LYS A 247 -8.97 -14.13 -0.13
N ALA A 248 -8.45 -13.05 -0.72
CA ALA A 248 -7.57 -13.14 -1.87
C ALA A 248 -6.26 -13.89 -1.55
N SER A 249 -5.68 -13.67 -0.36
CA SER A 249 -4.45 -14.37 0.05
C SER A 249 -4.66 -15.86 0.30
N LEU A 250 -5.83 -16.28 0.80
CA LEU A 250 -6.14 -17.69 1.01
C LEU A 250 -6.36 -18.46 -0.30
N SER A 251 -6.81 -17.79 -1.35
CA SER A 251 -7.00 -18.42 -2.66
C SER A 251 -5.68 -18.57 -3.44
N SER A 252 -4.66 -17.78 -3.13
CA SER A 252 -3.33 -17.88 -3.78
C SER A 252 -2.44 -18.97 -3.18
N ASP A 253 -2.72 -19.42 -1.95
CA ASP A 253 -1.96 -20.49 -1.29
C ASP A 253 -2.52 -21.89 -1.59
N ALA A 254 -3.61 -21.98 -2.37
CA ALA A 254 -4.31 -23.23 -2.69
C ALA A 254 -4.01 -23.76 -4.12
N ASP A 255 -3.25 -23.04 -4.92
CA ASP A 255 -2.77 -23.39 -6.26
C ASP A 255 -1.25 -23.63 -6.27
#